data_f6c23b4ec005c1d6ec44e934d9f104f0
#
_entry.id   f6c23b4ec005c1d6ec44e934d9f104f0
#
_cell.length_a   1.000
_cell.length_b   1.000
_cell.length_c   1.000
_cell.angle_alpha   90.00
_cell.angle_beta   90.00
_cell.angle_gamma   90.00
#
_symmetry.space_group_name_H-M   'P 1'
#
loop_
_entity.id
_entity.type
_entity.pdbx_description
1 polymer ?
#
loop_
_entity_poly.entity_id
_entity_poly.type
_entity_poly.pdbx_seq_one_letter_code
_entity_poly.pdbx_strand_id
1 'polypeptide(L)'
;MSDHDAHSIDQPASEAPPLAEETVEQPGLWSAVRDSIRGGHYHDYTKGPIGRSIILLAVPMVLEMCMESVFAVVDIFWVAHLGADAVATVGLTESMLTLMYAVAIGLGIGATAMVARRIGENNPDGAARAAVQAIALGLILSVVFAVAGVLLAPTLLKAMGGSPWVLEHGSAFTKVMFAGNASILLLFLINAIFRGAGDAAIAMRVLWLANAINIVLGPCFIFGLGPFPELGIAGAAVATTIGRGTGVLYAASKLIRSGGRFDIRRRHLKLEPAIMGRLLRLSSTATFQVFIGMASWIGLIRTISSFGSNAVAGYTIGIRVIIFALLPSWGMANAAATMVGQALGAQKPERAEKAVWKAGFYNMICLGIVGLIFVLFARQIIHIFTDDPNVVYYGVDCLRIVSYGFLFYAYGMVLTQSFNGAGDTWTPTIINLFVFWLWELPLAYALAVIFGFGPRGVFLSIMIAFSTLAVVSALVFRRGKWKKHVV
;
A
#
# COMPACT_ATOMS: atom_id res chain seq x y z
N MET A 1 22.76 -83.91 41.38
CA MET A 1 22.07 -84.64 40.28
C MET A 1 20.92 -83.72 39.90
N SER A 2 20.83 -83.19 38.82
CA SER A 2 21.41 -83.12 37.48
C SER A 2 21.05 -81.79 36.83
N ASP A 3 22.02 -81.28 36.14
CA ASP A 3 21.99 -80.20 35.21
C ASP A 3 20.81 -80.18 34.22
N HIS A 4 20.34 -79.02 33.86
CA HIS A 4 19.92 -78.73 32.50
C HIS A 4 20.11 -77.27 32.19
N ASP A 5 21.15 -76.98 31.40
CA ASP A 5 21.40 -75.81 30.67
C ASP A 5 20.26 -75.47 29.71
N ALA A 6 19.84 -74.24 29.66
CA ALA A 6 19.03 -73.68 28.58
C ALA A 6 19.72 -72.50 27.96
N HIS A 7 20.33 -72.66 26.78
CA HIS A 7 20.85 -71.66 25.89
C HIS A 7 19.73 -70.68 25.50
N SER A 8 19.88 -69.45 25.89
CA SER A 8 19.15 -68.33 25.29
C SER A 8 19.89 -67.88 24.03
N ILE A 9 19.27 -68.10 22.90
CA ILE A 9 19.72 -67.59 21.58
C ILE A 9 19.33 -66.12 21.48
N ASP A 10 20.32 -65.25 21.53
CA ASP A 10 20.18 -63.85 21.16
C ASP A 10 19.83 -63.78 19.67
N GLN A 11 18.61 -63.36 19.37
CA GLN A 11 18.24 -62.91 18.03
C GLN A 11 18.62 -61.42 17.89
N PRO A 12 19.36 -61.01 16.84
CA PRO A 12 19.63 -59.64 16.59
C PRO A 12 18.33 -58.89 16.25
N ALA A 13 18.09 -57.76 16.93
CA ALA A 13 16.99 -56.88 16.65
C ALA A 13 17.02 -56.44 15.17
N SER A 14 15.95 -56.75 14.45
CA SER A 14 15.70 -56.31 13.10
C SER A 14 15.70 -54.77 13.10
N GLU A 15 16.72 -54.18 12.50
CA GLU A 15 16.71 -52.74 12.19
C GLU A 15 15.49 -52.45 11.28
N ALA A 16 14.56 -51.65 11.80
CA ALA A 16 13.46 -51.11 10.99
C ALA A 16 14.05 -50.30 9.84
N PRO A 17 13.57 -50.47 8.61
CA PRO A 17 14.06 -49.69 7.48
C PRO A 17 13.86 -48.20 7.77
N PRO A 18 14.82 -47.30 7.39
CA PRO A 18 14.67 -45.87 7.57
C PRO A 18 13.38 -45.43 6.88
N LEU A 19 12.51 -44.74 7.64
CA LEU A 19 11.32 -44.11 7.09
C LEU A 19 11.77 -43.28 5.90
N ALA A 20 11.34 -43.65 4.70
CA ALA A 20 11.56 -42.87 3.49
C ALA A 20 11.07 -41.45 3.78
N GLU A 21 11.98 -40.49 3.76
CA GLU A 21 11.61 -39.09 3.69
C GLU A 21 10.70 -38.94 2.46
N GLU A 22 9.40 -38.83 2.70
CA GLU A 22 8.47 -38.42 1.67
C GLU A 22 9.01 -37.09 1.11
N THR A 23 9.62 -37.15 -0.06
CA THR A 23 9.93 -36.00 -0.88
C THR A 23 8.59 -35.39 -1.27
N VAL A 24 8.06 -34.50 -0.40
CA VAL A 24 6.92 -33.66 -0.74
C VAL A 24 7.37 -32.87 -1.96
N GLU A 25 6.94 -33.32 -3.14
CA GLU A 25 7.10 -32.55 -4.38
C GLU A 25 6.70 -31.12 -4.09
N GLN A 26 7.66 -30.21 -4.18
CA GLN A 26 7.37 -28.79 -3.96
C GLN A 26 6.45 -28.34 -5.10
N PRO A 27 5.19 -28.01 -4.82
CA PRO A 27 4.27 -27.62 -5.87
C PRO A 27 4.85 -26.42 -6.61
N GLY A 28 4.84 -26.49 -7.94
CA GLY A 28 5.50 -25.53 -8.83
C GLY A 28 5.03 -24.08 -8.60
N LEU A 29 5.78 -23.12 -9.11
CA LEU A 29 5.50 -21.69 -8.98
C LEU A 29 4.05 -21.33 -9.36
N TRP A 30 3.52 -21.93 -10.43
CA TRP A 30 2.16 -21.72 -10.91
C TRP A 30 1.08 -22.19 -9.93
N SER A 31 1.32 -23.29 -9.19
CA SER A 31 0.40 -23.72 -8.14
C SER A 31 0.36 -22.70 -7.00
N ALA A 32 1.51 -22.15 -6.60
CA ALA A 32 1.57 -21.12 -5.57
C ALA A 32 0.80 -19.85 -5.98
N VAL A 33 0.94 -19.40 -7.23
CA VAL A 33 0.17 -18.27 -7.77
C VAL A 33 -1.34 -18.55 -7.77
N ARG A 34 -1.75 -19.71 -8.26
CA ARG A 34 -3.17 -20.10 -8.26
C ARG A 34 -3.75 -20.19 -6.85
N ASP A 35 -3.01 -20.78 -5.93
CA ASP A 35 -3.42 -20.93 -4.53
C ASP A 35 -3.52 -19.57 -3.83
N SER A 36 -2.63 -18.64 -4.16
CA SER A 36 -2.65 -17.27 -3.63
C SER A 36 -3.91 -16.50 -4.01
N ILE A 37 -4.38 -16.65 -5.26
CA ILE A 37 -5.58 -15.97 -5.77
C ILE A 37 -6.86 -16.65 -5.24
N ARG A 38 -6.87 -18.01 -5.20
CA ARG A 38 -8.02 -18.76 -4.71
C ARG A 38 -8.27 -18.55 -3.23
N GLY A 39 -7.21 -18.36 -2.43
CA GLY A 39 -7.33 -18.31 -0.96
C GLY A 39 -7.99 -19.58 -0.39
N GLY A 40 -8.14 -19.64 0.89
CA GLY A 40 -8.91 -20.76 1.53
C GLY A 40 -8.05 -21.82 2.20
N HIS A 41 -6.75 -21.87 1.96
CA HIS A 41 -5.83 -22.70 2.73
C HIS A 41 -5.04 -21.81 3.70
N TYR A 42 -5.16 -22.10 4.99
CA TYR A 42 -4.35 -21.48 6.02
C TYR A 42 -2.88 -21.79 5.80
N HIS A 43 -2.11 -20.80 5.36
CA HIS A 43 -0.67 -20.94 5.21
C HIS A 43 0.06 -20.31 6.40
N ASP A 44 0.85 -21.11 7.12
CA ASP A 44 1.68 -20.59 8.21
C ASP A 44 2.95 -19.96 7.62
N TYR A 45 2.98 -18.64 7.51
CA TYR A 45 4.12 -17.90 6.95
C TYR A 45 5.36 -17.93 7.85
N THR A 46 5.24 -18.47 9.07
CA THR A 46 6.36 -18.64 10.00
C THR A 46 7.12 -19.94 9.78
N LYS A 47 6.63 -20.82 8.87
CA LYS A 47 7.20 -22.12 8.51
C LYS A 47 7.36 -22.25 6.99
N GLY A 48 8.02 -23.32 6.55
CA GLY A 48 8.19 -23.64 5.13
C GLY A 48 9.08 -22.69 4.31
N PRO A 49 9.10 -22.83 2.97
CA PRO A 49 9.98 -22.08 2.09
C PRO A 49 9.60 -20.58 2.02
N ILE A 50 10.53 -19.70 2.32
CA ILE A 50 10.32 -18.23 2.35
C ILE A 50 9.82 -17.72 0.99
N GLY A 51 10.39 -18.20 -0.13
CA GLY A 51 10.00 -17.75 -1.45
C GLY A 51 8.52 -18.02 -1.77
N ARG A 52 8.01 -19.20 -1.41
CA ARG A 52 6.59 -19.54 -1.55
C ARG A 52 5.72 -18.63 -0.68
N SER A 53 6.12 -18.42 0.56
CA SER A 53 5.41 -17.50 1.48
C SER A 53 5.31 -16.08 0.93
N ILE A 54 6.39 -15.57 0.34
CA ILE A 54 6.38 -14.25 -0.31
C ILE A 54 5.37 -14.23 -1.47
N ILE A 55 5.39 -15.22 -2.35
CA ILE A 55 4.49 -15.27 -3.52
C ILE A 55 3.02 -15.34 -3.09
N LEU A 56 2.72 -16.20 -2.11
CA LEU A 56 1.36 -16.35 -1.59
C LEU A 56 0.78 -15.06 -1.01
N LEU A 57 1.62 -14.20 -0.40
CA LEU A 57 1.20 -12.90 0.11
C LEU A 57 1.27 -11.80 -0.94
N ALA A 58 2.35 -11.75 -1.71
CA ALA A 58 2.63 -10.66 -2.62
C ALA A 58 1.71 -10.65 -3.84
N VAL A 59 1.41 -11.80 -4.43
CA VAL A 59 0.58 -11.86 -5.65
C VAL A 59 -0.79 -11.20 -5.44
N PRO A 60 -1.61 -11.55 -4.43
CA PRO A 60 -2.86 -10.87 -4.22
C PRO A 60 -2.70 -9.38 -3.85
N MET A 61 -1.65 -9.00 -3.09
CA MET A 61 -1.41 -7.59 -2.76
C MET A 61 -0.97 -6.77 -3.98
N VAL A 62 -0.20 -7.34 -4.88
CA VAL A 62 0.16 -6.71 -6.17
C VAL A 62 -1.07 -6.54 -7.05
N LEU A 63 -1.91 -7.58 -7.17
CA LEU A 63 -3.16 -7.51 -7.93
C LEU A 63 -4.16 -6.53 -7.32
N GLU A 64 -4.20 -6.41 -5.99
CA GLU A 64 -4.97 -5.37 -5.28
C GLU A 64 -4.53 -3.97 -5.74
N MET A 65 -3.24 -3.70 -5.78
CA MET A 65 -2.69 -2.41 -6.21
C MET A 65 -2.85 -2.14 -7.71
N CYS A 66 -2.72 -3.18 -8.55
CA CYS A 66 -3.01 -3.06 -9.98
C CYS A 66 -4.47 -2.63 -10.23
N MET A 67 -5.41 -3.21 -9.50
CA MET A 67 -6.82 -2.85 -9.64
C MET A 67 -7.11 -1.42 -9.18
N GLU A 68 -6.41 -0.93 -8.14
CA GLU A 68 -6.52 0.46 -7.71
C GLU A 68 -6.01 1.42 -8.79
N SER A 69 -4.93 1.05 -9.51
CA SER A 69 -4.44 1.83 -10.65
C SER A 69 -5.46 1.88 -11.79
N VAL A 70 -6.08 0.74 -12.13
CA VAL A 70 -7.12 0.68 -13.17
C VAL A 70 -8.31 1.55 -12.77
N PHE A 71 -8.75 1.45 -11.52
CA PHE A 71 -9.86 2.25 -10.99
C PHE A 71 -9.58 3.75 -11.15
N ALA A 72 -8.40 4.22 -10.73
CA ALA A 72 -8.04 5.64 -10.82
C ALA A 72 -8.06 6.18 -12.26
N VAL A 73 -7.67 5.37 -13.24
CA VAL A 73 -7.73 5.74 -14.66
C VAL A 73 -9.16 5.81 -15.16
N VAL A 74 -9.98 4.82 -14.83
CA VAL A 74 -11.39 4.73 -15.29
C VAL A 74 -12.24 5.83 -14.66
N ASP A 75 -12.05 6.14 -13.39
CA ASP A 75 -12.78 7.20 -12.70
C ASP A 75 -12.55 8.56 -13.36
N ILE A 76 -11.31 8.92 -13.61
CA ILE A 76 -10.94 10.16 -14.31
C ILE A 76 -11.46 10.17 -15.75
N PHE A 77 -11.44 9.03 -16.44
CA PHE A 77 -11.97 8.92 -17.80
C PHE A 77 -13.45 9.31 -17.87
N TRP A 78 -14.27 8.81 -16.98
CA TRP A 78 -15.71 9.17 -16.96
C TRP A 78 -15.94 10.64 -16.59
N VAL A 79 -15.21 11.15 -15.59
CA VAL A 79 -15.33 12.55 -15.17
C VAL A 79 -14.88 13.52 -16.26
N ALA A 80 -13.86 13.16 -17.05
CA ALA A 80 -13.35 13.99 -18.12
C ALA A 80 -14.41 14.35 -19.20
N HIS A 81 -15.44 13.48 -19.39
CA HIS A 81 -16.55 13.76 -20.28
C HIS A 81 -17.47 14.91 -19.82
N LEU A 82 -17.39 15.28 -18.53
CA LEU A 82 -18.14 16.42 -17.97
C LEU A 82 -17.43 17.77 -18.17
N GLY A 83 -16.21 17.76 -18.71
CA GLY A 83 -15.41 18.95 -19.00
C GLY A 83 -14.33 19.27 -17.97
N ALA A 84 -13.56 20.31 -18.28
CA ALA A 84 -12.35 20.66 -17.51
C ALA A 84 -12.63 21.07 -16.05
N ASP A 85 -13.75 21.79 -15.79
CA ASP A 85 -14.12 22.19 -14.43
C ASP A 85 -14.49 20.99 -13.54
N ALA A 86 -15.07 19.92 -14.12
CA ALA A 86 -15.34 18.69 -13.39
C ALA A 86 -14.03 17.99 -13.00
N VAL A 87 -13.07 17.88 -13.92
CA VAL A 87 -11.74 17.32 -13.63
C VAL A 87 -11.01 18.16 -12.58
N ALA A 88 -11.10 19.50 -12.67
CA ALA A 88 -10.54 20.39 -11.67
C ALA A 88 -11.17 20.18 -10.28
N THR A 89 -12.49 19.97 -10.22
CA THR A 89 -13.20 19.68 -8.96
C THR A 89 -12.69 18.39 -8.32
N VAL A 90 -12.51 17.31 -9.08
CA VAL A 90 -11.95 16.05 -8.58
C VAL A 90 -10.54 16.29 -8.06
N GLY A 91 -9.66 16.95 -8.82
CA GLY A 91 -8.29 17.20 -8.41
C GLY A 91 -8.17 18.05 -7.14
N LEU A 92 -9.01 19.09 -6.99
CA LEU A 92 -9.05 19.88 -5.76
C LEU A 92 -9.55 19.06 -4.58
N THR A 93 -10.61 18.27 -4.76
CA THR A 93 -11.14 17.41 -3.71
C THR A 93 -10.14 16.32 -3.30
N GLU A 94 -9.47 15.66 -4.25
CA GLU A 94 -8.42 14.68 -3.95
C GLU A 94 -7.26 15.30 -3.16
N SER A 95 -6.89 16.52 -3.48
CA SER A 95 -5.87 17.25 -2.72
C SER A 95 -6.28 17.48 -1.27
N MET A 96 -7.54 17.76 -0.99
CA MET A 96 -8.08 17.84 0.38
C MET A 96 -8.12 16.48 1.07
N LEU A 97 -8.49 15.42 0.33
CA LEU A 97 -8.56 14.07 0.84
C LEU A 97 -7.16 13.47 1.10
N THR A 98 -6.09 14.07 0.61
CA THR A 98 -4.70 13.60 0.80
C THR A 98 -4.35 13.43 2.27
N LEU A 99 -4.77 14.37 3.13
CA LEU A 99 -4.56 14.26 4.58
C LEU A 99 -5.30 13.04 5.16
N MET A 100 -6.54 12.82 4.71
CA MET A 100 -7.33 11.67 5.13
C MET A 100 -6.69 10.35 4.66
N TYR A 101 -6.19 10.30 3.42
CA TYR A 101 -5.46 9.13 2.92
C TYR A 101 -4.18 8.88 3.71
N ALA A 102 -3.44 9.91 4.09
CA ALA A 102 -2.26 9.75 4.95
C ALA A 102 -2.61 9.13 6.30
N VAL A 103 -3.73 9.58 6.91
CA VAL A 103 -4.26 8.99 8.15
C VAL A 103 -4.73 7.55 7.95
N ALA A 104 -5.46 7.26 6.86
CA ALA A 104 -5.92 5.90 6.54
C ALA A 104 -4.76 4.92 6.35
N ILE A 105 -3.72 5.34 5.61
CA ILE A 105 -2.49 4.55 5.39
C ILE A 105 -1.75 4.36 6.72
N GLY A 106 -1.59 5.41 7.51
CA GLY A 106 -0.92 5.35 8.81
C GLY A 106 -1.64 4.42 9.80
N LEU A 107 -2.98 4.49 9.87
CA LEU A 107 -3.79 3.54 10.65
C LEU A 107 -3.64 2.12 10.13
N GLY A 108 -3.63 1.95 8.80
CA GLY A 108 -3.42 0.66 8.16
C GLY A 108 -2.07 0.05 8.50
N ILE A 109 -0.99 0.84 8.51
CA ILE A 109 0.35 0.40 8.92
C ILE A 109 0.34 -0.07 10.38
N GLY A 110 -0.22 0.72 11.30
CA GLY A 110 -0.34 0.36 12.71
C GLY A 110 -1.17 -0.90 12.93
N ALA A 111 -2.32 -1.01 12.24
CA ALA A 111 -3.18 -2.19 12.32
C ALA A 111 -2.50 -3.45 11.77
N THR A 112 -1.83 -3.35 10.61
CA THR A 112 -1.07 -4.47 10.02
C THR A 112 0.01 -4.95 10.98
N ALA A 113 0.81 -4.06 11.57
CA ALA A 113 1.87 -4.42 12.50
C ALA A 113 1.33 -5.16 13.74
N MET A 114 0.27 -4.61 14.38
CA MET A 114 -0.32 -5.21 15.57
C MET A 114 -0.98 -6.56 15.27
N VAL A 115 -1.79 -6.65 14.22
CA VAL A 115 -2.48 -7.89 13.84
C VAL A 115 -1.46 -8.96 13.42
N ALA A 116 -0.50 -8.64 12.56
CA ALA A 116 0.53 -9.58 12.13
C ALA A 116 1.33 -10.15 13.31
N ARG A 117 1.68 -9.28 14.28
CA ARG A 117 2.38 -9.70 15.48
C ARG A 117 1.57 -10.71 16.29
N ARG A 118 0.27 -10.42 16.55
CA ARG A 118 -0.62 -11.31 17.31
C ARG A 118 -0.87 -12.63 16.61
N ILE A 119 -1.00 -12.63 15.29
CA ILE A 119 -1.10 -13.86 14.49
C ILE A 119 0.18 -14.70 14.62
N GLY A 120 1.35 -14.06 14.53
CA GLY A 120 2.63 -14.75 14.73
C GLY A 120 2.81 -15.35 16.13
N GLU A 121 2.25 -14.71 17.15
CA GLU A 121 2.20 -15.18 18.54
C GLU A 121 1.18 -16.32 18.76
N ASN A 122 0.48 -16.80 17.73
CA ASN A 122 -0.67 -17.70 17.83
C ASN A 122 -1.78 -17.19 18.77
N ASN A 123 -2.00 -15.87 18.78
CA ASN A 123 -3.00 -15.21 19.61
C ASN A 123 -4.11 -14.58 18.75
N PRO A 124 -5.06 -15.38 18.23
CA PRO A 124 -6.16 -14.88 17.39
C PRO A 124 -7.11 -13.93 18.15
N ASP A 125 -7.32 -14.12 19.45
CA ASP A 125 -8.12 -13.22 20.26
C ASP A 125 -7.46 -11.84 20.42
N GLY A 126 -6.13 -11.80 20.56
CA GLY A 126 -5.36 -10.58 20.55
C GLY A 126 -5.43 -9.85 19.21
N ALA A 127 -5.38 -10.59 18.09
CA ALA A 127 -5.55 -10.04 16.75
C ALA A 127 -6.96 -9.46 16.56
N ALA A 128 -8.01 -10.16 17.01
CA ALA A 128 -9.39 -9.68 16.93
C ALA A 128 -9.60 -8.40 17.76
N ARG A 129 -9.02 -8.33 18.97
CA ARG A 129 -9.06 -7.10 19.80
C ARG A 129 -8.35 -5.94 19.10
N ALA A 130 -7.14 -6.15 18.57
CA ALA A 130 -6.42 -5.12 17.82
C ALA A 130 -7.22 -4.62 16.61
N ALA A 131 -7.84 -5.53 15.85
CA ALA A 131 -8.68 -5.20 14.71
C ALA A 131 -9.90 -4.36 15.10
N VAL A 132 -10.60 -4.71 16.18
CA VAL A 132 -11.76 -3.94 16.69
C VAL A 132 -11.34 -2.54 17.12
N GLN A 133 -10.23 -2.39 17.85
CA GLN A 133 -9.74 -1.07 18.25
C GLN A 133 -9.35 -0.22 17.03
N ALA A 134 -8.75 -0.84 16.01
CA ALA A 134 -8.40 -0.15 14.76
C ALA A 134 -9.67 0.35 14.03
N ILE A 135 -10.68 -0.50 13.89
CA ILE A 135 -11.98 -0.14 13.27
C ILE A 135 -12.67 0.96 14.06
N ALA A 136 -12.69 0.87 15.39
CA ALA A 136 -13.29 1.89 16.25
C ALA A 136 -12.58 3.25 16.08
N LEU A 137 -11.25 3.27 16.08
CA LEU A 137 -10.48 4.49 15.85
C LEU A 137 -10.71 5.05 14.45
N GLY A 138 -10.78 4.18 13.44
CA GLY A 138 -11.12 4.56 12.07
C GLY A 138 -12.50 5.22 11.97
N LEU A 139 -13.50 4.67 12.64
CA LEU A 139 -14.85 5.25 12.69
C LEU A 139 -14.86 6.62 13.37
N ILE A 140 -14.18 6.77 14.51
CA ILE A 140 -14.08 8.06 15.20
C ILE A 140 -13.47 9.11 14.29
N LEU A 141 -12.34 8.78 13.64
CA LEU A 141 -11.67 9.72 12.74
C LEU A 141 -12.50 10.02 11.48
N SER A 142 -13.23 9.03 10.96
CA SER A 142 -14.12 9.26 9.82
C SER A 142 -15.23 10.25 10.13
N VAL A 143 -15.80 10.20 11.32
CA VAL A 143 -16.80 11.19 11.77
C VAL A 143 -16.20 12.58 11.84
N VAL A 144 -14.99 12.72 12.38
CA VAL A 144 -14.29 14.01 12.44
C VAL A 144 -14.06 14.58 11.04
N PHE A 145 -13.54 13.77 10.12
CA PHE A 145 -13.33 14.19 8.73
C PHE A 145 -14.63 14.47 7.99
N ALA A 146 -15.69 13.69 8.23
CA ALA A 146 -17.00 13.93 7.61
C ALA A 146 -17.59 15.28 8.03
N VAL A 147 -17.64 15.53 9.34
CA VAL A 147 -18.19 16.78 9.87
C VAL A 147 -17.38 17.97 9.38
N ALA A 148 -16.05 17.94 9.56
CA ALA A 148 -15.19 19.03 9.12
C ALA A 148 -15.26 19.24 7.60
N GLY A 149 -15.16 18.18 6.81
CA GLY A 149 -15.15 18.23 5.36
C GLY A 149 -16.48 18.72 4.77
N VAL A 150 -17.62 18.22 5.25
CA VAL A 150 -18.95 18.65 4.77
C VAL A 150 -19.22 20.11 5.10
N LEU A 151 -18.88 20.57 6.32
CA LEU A 151 -19.10 21.95 6.74
C LEU A 151 -18.18 22.92 6.03
N LEU A 152 -16.93 22.54 5.81
CA LEU A 152 -15.90 23.40 5.25
C LEU A 152 -15.71 23.26 3.73
N ALA A 153 -16.38 22.32 3.05
CA ALA A 153 -16.18 22.02 1.63
C ALA A 153 -16.21 23.27 0.72
N PRO A 154 -17.23 24.15 0.76
CA PRO A 154 -17.24 25.33 -0.11
C PRO A 154 -16.09 26.30 0.22
N THR A 155 -15.78 26.47 1.51
CA THR A 155 -14.70 27.36 1.97
C THR A 155 -13.33 26.85 1.54
N LEU A 156 -13.12 25.54 1.64
CA LEU A 156 -11.88 24.89 1.22
C LEU A 156 -11.69 24.96 -0.29
N LEU A 157 -12.74 24.66 -1.08
CA LEU A 157 -12.71 24.81 -2.55
C LEU A 157 -12.39 26.25 -2.97
N LYS A 158 -13.01 27.24 -2.30
CA LYS A 158 -12.73 28.66 -2.54
C LYS A 158 -11.28 29.02 -2.20
N ALA A 159 -10.78 28.57 -1.05
CA ALA A 159 -9.40 28.81 -0.62
C ALA A 159 -8.36 28.19 -1.54
N MET A 160 -8.71 27.08 -2.21
CA MET A 160 -7.85 26.42 -3.20
C MET A 160 -7.99 27.00 -4.62
N GLY A 161 -8.76 28.08 -4.81
CA GLY A 161 -8.88 28.76 -6.09
C GLY A 161 -9.88 28.12 -7.05
N GLY A 162 -10.88 27.40 -6.53
CA GLY A 162 -11.97 26.84 -7.35
C GLY A 162 -12.72 27.94 -8.14
N SER A 163 -13.01 27.66 -9.43
CA SER A 163 -13.82 28.54 -10.28
C SER A 163 -15.25 28.69 -9.74
N PRO A 164 -16.03 29.70 -10.17
CA PRO A 164 -17.42 29.83 -9.78
C PRO A 164 -18.25 28.55 -10.06
N TRP A 165 -18.01 27.91 -11.17
CA TRP A 165 -18.65 26.63 -11.51
C TRP A 165 -18.28 25.52 -10.50
N VAL A 166 -16.99 25.40 -10.12
CA VAL A 166 -16.52 24.44 -9.12
C VAL A 166 -17.18 24.69 -7.77
N LEU A 167 -17.37 25.95 -7.38
CA LEU A 167 -18.02 26.29 -6.11
C LEU A 167 -19.51 25.94 -6.12
N GLU A 168 -20.20 26.15 -7.25
CA GLU A 168 -21.64 25.89 -7.39
C GLU A 168 -21.96 24.39 -7.55
N HIS A 169 -21.30 23.72 -8.50
CA HIS A 169 -21.57 22.31 -8.86
C HIS A 169 -20.61 21.32 -8.16
N GLY A 170 -19.35 21.69 -8.01
CA GLY A 170 -18.32 20.82 -7.42
C GLY A 170 -18.46 20.63 -5.91
N SER A 171 -19.07 21.60 -5.20
CA SER A 171 -19.23 21.48 -3.74
C SER A 171 -20.09 20.27 -3.33
N ALA A 172 -21.05 19.87 -4.16
CA ALA A 172 -21.85 18.65 -3.92
C ALA A 172 -20.98 17.40 -3.97
N PHE A 173 -20.10 17.28 -4.98
CA PHE A 173 -19.12 16.19 -5.08
C PHE A 173 -18.24 16.10 -3.83
N THR A 174 -17.63 17.23 -3.44
CA THR A 174 -16.74 17.30 -2.28
C THR A 174 -17.45 16.92 -0.98
N LYS A 175 -18.68 17.42 -0.77
CA LYS A 175 -19.51 17.08 0.40
C LYS A 175 -19.83 15.58 0.44
N VAL A 176 -20.21 14.97 -0.67
CA VAL A 176 -20.51 13.52 -0.75
C VAL A 176 -19.26 12.71 -0.47
N MET A 177 -18.10 13.08 -1.03
CA MET A 177 -16.82 12.40 -0.76
C MET A 177 -16.45 12.47 0.73
N PHE A 178 -16.59 13.61 1.38
CA PHE A 178 -16.33 13.73 2.82
C PHE A 178 -17.39 13.03 3.68
N ALA A 179 -18.66 13.10 3.34
CA ALA A 179 -19.71 12.37 4.03
C ALA A 179 -19.52 10.86 3.94
N GLY A 180 -19.11 10.37 2.76
CA GLY A 180 -18.83 8.97 2.48
C GLY A 180 -17.45 8.47 2.90
N ASN A 181 -16.61 9.32 3.51
CA ASN A 181 -15.20 8.97 3.80
C ASN A 181 -15.03 7.75 4.70
N ALA A 182 -16.03 7.44 5.54
CA ALA A 182 -16.03 6.23 6.36
C ALA A 182 -15.86 4.96 5.51
N SER A 183 -16.49 4.90 4.32
CA SER A 183 -16.33 3.78 3.40
C SER A 183 -14.88 3.66 2.88
N ILE A 184 -14.23 4.79 2.60
CA ILE A 184 -12.85 4.84 2.14
C ILE A 184 -11.91 4.39 3.26
N LEU A 185 -12.00 5.05 4.42
CA LEU A 185 -11.10 4.82 5.56
C LEU A 185 -11.23 3.40 6.08
N LEU A 186 -12.46 2.89 6.25
CA LEU A 186 -12.69 1.53 6.71
C LEU A 186 -12.25 0.48 5.70
N LEU A 187 -12.41 0.72 4.40
CA LEU A 187 -11.94 -0.20 3.36
C LEU A 187 -10.43 -0.38 3.44
N PHE A 188 -9.68 0.73 3.49
CA PHE A 188 -8.21 0.69 3.65
C PHE A 188 -7.79 -0.03 4.93
N LEU A 189 -8.47 0.27 6.03
CA LEU A 189 -8.14 -0.27 7.35
C LEU A 189 -8.45 -1.77 7.45
N ILE A 190 -9.62 -2.21 7.00
CA ILE A 190 -10.01 -3.62 7.05
C ILE A 190 -9.14 -4.44 6.10
N ASN A 191 -8.80 -3.91 4.92
CA ASN A 191 -7.83 -4.56 4.03
C ASN A 191 -6.45 -4.68 4.69
N ALA A 192 -6.00 -3.65 5.41
CA ALA A 192 -4.76 -3.71 6.18
C ALA A 192 -4.79 -4.77 7.29
N ILE A 193 -5.93 -4.95 7.96
CA ILE A 193 -6.16 -6.01 8.94
C ILE A 193 -6.06 -7.40 8.28
N PHE A 194 -6.70 -7.63 7.13
CA PHE A 194 -6.59 -8.89 6.39
C PHE A 194 -5.17 -9.15 5.92
N ARG A 195 -4.47 -8.12 5.40
CA ARG A 195 -3.06 -8.25 5.02
C ARG A 195 -2.18 -8.63 6.20
N GLY A 196 -2.36 -7.98 7.35
CA GLY A 196 -1.66 -8.30 8.60
C GLY A 196 -1.93 -9.73 9.08
N ALA A 197 -3.17 -10.20 8.95
CA ALA A 197 -3.54 -11.57 9.25
C ALA A 197 -2.91 -12.60 8.28
N GLY A 198 -2.49 -12.16 7.08
CA GLY A 198 -2.00 -13.03 6.03
C GLY A 198 -3.10 -13.51 5.07
N ASP A 199 -4.31 -12.95 5.17
CA ASP A 199 -5.45 -13.25 4.30
C ASP A 199 -5.54 -12.25 3.12
N ALA A 200 -4.41 -12.02 2.45
CA ALA A 200 -4.29 -11.02 1.38
C ALA A 200 -5.27 -11.26 0.21
N ALA A 201 -5.64 -12.50 -0.06
CA ALA A 201 -6.64 -12.83 -1.09
C ALA A 201 -8.02 -12.25 -0.77
N ILE A 202 -8.39 -12.13 0.50
CA ILE A 202 -9.65 -11.51 0.90
C ILE A 202 -9.57 -10.00 0.64
N ALA A 203 -8.49 -9.33 1.04
CA ALA A 203 -8.28 -7.90 0.77
C ALA A 203 -8.34 -7.58 -0.73
N MET A 204 -7.67 -8.38 -1.57
CA MET A 204 -7.74 -8.27 -3.03
C MET A 204 -9.19 -8.36 -3.53
N ARG A 205 -9.95 -9.38 -3.13
CA ARG A 205 -11.34 -9.57 -3.60
C ARG A 205 -12.25 -8.44 -3.14
N VAL A 206 -12.07 -7.96 -1.92
CA VAL A 206 -12.82 -6.82 -1.36
C VAL A 206 -12.62 -5.59 -2.24
N LEU A 207 -11.36 -5.26 -2.57
CA LEU A 207 -11.05 -4.10 -3.39
C LEU A 207 -11.52 -4.26 -4.83
N TRP A 208 -11.35 -5.45 -5.41
CA TRP A 208 -11.83 -5.73 -6.76
C TRP A 208 -13.34 -5.60 -6.87
N LEU A 209 -14.10 -6.12 -5.88
CA LEU A 209 -15.55 -5.95 -5.82
C LEU A 209 -15.93 -4.48 -5.72
N ALA A 210 -15.32 -3.73 -4.81
CA ALA A 210 -15.58 -2.31 -4.60
C ALA A 210 -15.33 -1.49 -5.87
N ASN A 211 -14.18 -1.71 -6.53
CA ASN A 211 -13.81 -0.99 -7.73
C ASN A 211 -14.65 -1.41 -8.95
N ALA A 212 -14.97 -2.70 -9.09
CA ALA A 212 -15.86 -3.18 -10.16
C ALA A 212 -17.26 -2.54 -10.07
N ILE A 213 -17.81 -2.47 -8.86
CA ILE A 213 -19.10 -1.79 -8.63
C ILE A 213 -19.01 -0.30 -8.99
N ASN A 214 -17.93 0.37 -8.60
CA ASN A 214 -17.72 1.78 -8.93
C ASN A 214 -17.58 2.00 -10.44
N ILE A 215 -16.77 1.18 -11.13
CA ILE A 215 -16.58 1.28 -12.59
C ILE A 215 -17.91 1.16 -13.34
N VAL A 216 -18.81 0.29 -12.86
CA VAL A 216 -20.14 0.09 -13.48
C VAL A 216 -21.12 1.21 -13.09
N LEU A 217 -21.18 1.57 -11.81
CA LEU A 217 -22.11 2.58 -11.31
C LEU A 217 -21.69 4.02 -11.64
N GLY A 218 -20.39 4.26 -11.87
CA GLY A 218 -19.87 5.57 -12.23
C GLY A 218 -20.62 6.20 -13.39
N PRO A 219 -20.60 5.63 -14.60
CA PRO A 219 -21.35 6.18 -15.73
C PRO A 219 -22.86 6.17 -15.51
N CYS A 220 -23.42 5.23 -14.75
CA CYS A 220 -24.85 5.20 -14.44
C CYS A 220 -25.32 6.44 -13.68
N PHE A 221 -24.59 6.84 -12.63
CA PHE A 221 -24.94 8.02 -11.86
C PHE A 221 -24.43 9.34 -12.46
N ILE A 222 -23.35 9.31 -13.24
CA ILE A 222 -22.82 10.51 -13.91
C ILE A 222 -23.79 10.95 -15.02
N PHE A 223 -24.23 10.01 -15.87
CA PHE A 223 -24.99 10.29 -17.09
C PHE A 223 -26.48 9.90 -17.01
N GLY A 224 -26.94 9.38 -15.87
CA GLY A 224 -28.34 8.98 -15.72
C GLY A 224 -28.74 7.77 -16.57
N LEU A 225 -27.84 6.76 -16.69
CA LEU A 225 -28.13 5.60 -17.53
C LEU A 225 -29.14 4.63 -16.86
N GLY A 226 -30.17 4.23 -17.60
CA GLY A 226 -31.18 3.32 -17.13
C GLY A 226 -32.09 3.92 -16.04
N PRO A 227 -32.31 3.26 -14.89
CA PRO A 227 -33.17 3.76 -13.81
C PRO A 227 -32.49 4.77 -12.87
N PHE A 228 -31.24 5.12 -13.13
CA PHE A 228 -30.44 5.97 -12.24
C PHE A 228 -30.64 7.46 -12.57
N PRO A 229 -30.72 8.34 -11.54
CA PRO A 229 -30.75 9.77 -11.75
C PRO A 229 -29.43 10.30 -12.30
N GLU A 230 -29.51 11.27 -13.20
CA GLU A 230 -28.34 12.02 -13.65
C GLU A 230 -27.88 12.99 -12.54
N LEU A 231 -26.73 12.71 -11.95
CA LEU A 231 -26.17 13.50 -10.85
C LEU A 231 -24.91 14.27 -11.29
N GLY A 232 -24.50 14.15 -12.56
CA GLY A 232 -23.27 14.75 -13.05
C GLY A 232 -22.06 14.35 -12.22
N ILE A 233 -21.21 15.32 -11.87
CA ILE A 233 -20.00 15.04 -11.09
C ILE A 233 -20.29 14.44 -9.70
N ALA A 234 -21.37 14.83 -9.04
CA ALA A 234 -21.75 14.24 -7.75
C ALA A 234 -22.02 12.74 -7.86
N GLY A 235 -22.46 12.27 -9.04
CA GLY A 235 -22.66 10.86 -9.35
C GLY A 235 -21.39 10.02 -9.21
N ALA A 236 -20.24 10.56 -9.58
CA ALA A 236 -18.94 9.89 -9.38
C ALA A 236 -18.66 9.64 -7.89
N ALA A 237 -18.89 10.64 -7.03
CA ALA A 237 -18.74 10.50 -5.59
C ALA A 237 -19.71 9.49 -4.97
N VAL A 238 -20.97 9.47 -5.44
CA VAL A 238 -21.99 8.52 -5.01
C VAL A 238 -21.57 7.09 -5.39
N ALA A 239 -21.15 6.87 -6.65
CA ALA A 239 -20.69 5.57 -7.12
C ALA A 239 -19.49 5.06 -6.32
N THR A 240 -18.53 5.93 -6.04
CA THR A 240 -17.34 5.62 -5.20
C THR A 240 -17.76 5.23 -3.78
N THR A 241 -18.68 5.97 -3.18
CA THR A 241 -19.16 5.69 -1.81
C THR A 241 -19.93 4.37 -1.76
N ILE A 242 -20.78 4.07 -2.74
CA ILE A 242 -21.52 2.80 -2.82
C ILE A 242 -20.58 1.63 -3.06
N GLY A 243 -19.66 1.75 -4.02
CA GLY A 243 -18.70 0.70 -4.35
C GLY A 243 -17.84 0.34 -3.14
N ARG A 244 -17.21 1.33 -2.53
CA ARG A 244 -16.37 1.15 -1.32
C ARG A 244 -17.18 0.72 -0.11
N GLY A 245 -18.38 1.24 0.09
CA GLY A 245 -19.31 0.81 1.14
C GLY A 245 -19.70 -0.67 1.02
N THR A 246 -19.99 -1.13 -0.19
CA THR A 246 -20.25 -2.56 -0.46
C THR A 246 -19.02 -3.41 -0.16
N GLY A 247 -17.83 -2.94 -0.53
CA GLY A 247 -16.56 -3.57 -0.17
C GLY A 247 -16.39 -3.71 1.35
N VAL A 248 -16.68 -2.64 2.11
CA VAL A 248 -16.64 -2.65 3.58
C VAL A 248 -17.63 -3.67 4.16
N LEU A 249 -18.86 -3.72 3.68
CA LEU A 249 -19.85 -4.68 4.14
C LEU A 249 -19.44 -6.12 3.86
N TYR A 250 -18.90 -6.39 2.68
CA TYR A 250 -18.36 -7.70 2.33
C TYR A 250 -17.16 -8.06 3.23
N ALA A 251 -16.23 -7.15 3.44
CA ALA A 251 -15.08 -7.33 4.32
C ALA A 251 -15.49 -7.58 5.77
N ALA A 252 -16.43 -6.79 6.31
CA ALA A 252 -16.99 -6.98 7.64
C ALA A 252 -17.69 -8.35 7.80
N SER A 253 -18.42 -8.80 6.77
CA SER A 253 -19.03 -10.13 6.78
C SER A 253 -17.99 -11.25 6.92
N LYS A 254 -16.81 -11.09 6.29
CA LYS A 254 -15.70 -12.05 6.42
C LYS A 254 -15.03 -12.01 7.79
N LEU A 255 -14.96 -10.86 8.43
CA LEU A 255 -14.44 -10.74 9.81
C LEU A 255 -15.35 -11.37 10.86
N ILE A 256 -16.68 -11.42 10.60
CA ILE A 256 -17.67 -11.92 11.56
C ILE A 256 -17.98 -13.42 11.34
N ARG A 257 -17.98 -13.89 10.09
CA ARG A 257 -18.48 -15.22 9.69
C ARG A 257 -17.42 -16.32 9.60
N SER A 258 -16.34 -16.25 10.37
CA SER A 258 -15.44 -17.40 10.49
C SER A 258 -14.84 -17.91 9.16
N GLY A 259 -14.26 -17.01 8.39
CA GLY A 259 -13.59 -17.37 7.13
C GLY A 259 -12.10 -17.02 7.09
N GLY A 260 -11.58 -16.43 8.16
CA GLY A 260 -10.21 -15.94 8.27
C GLY A 260 -9.43 -16.60 9.42
N ARG A 261 -8.20 -16.09 9.66
CA ARG A 261 -7.35 -16.58 10.76
C ARG A 261 -7.85 -16.21 12.14
N PHE A 262 -8.78 -15.30 12.25
CA PHE A 262 -9.45 -14.92 13.49
C PHE A 262 -10.86 -14.42 13.19
N ASP A 263 -11.73 -14.49 14.21
CA ASP A 263 -13.11 -14.04 14.14
C ASP A 263 -13.36 -12.94 15.16
N ILE A 264 -14.10 -11.91 14.75
CA ILE A 264 -14.58 -10.90 15.69
C ILE A 264 -15.86 -11.41 16.32
N ARG A 265 -15.82 -11.64 17.62
CA ARG A 265 -16.95 -12.06 18.45
C ARG A 265 -17.39 -10.90 19.35
N ARG A 266 -18.61 -10.98 19.86
CA ARG A 266 -19.16 -9.93 20.77
C ARG A 266 -18.25 -9.60 21.96
N ARG A 267 -17.50 -10.58 22.48
CA ARG A 267 -16.53 -10.38 23.57
C ARG A 267 -15.36 -9.43 23.22
N HIS A 268 -15.05 -9.27 21.93
CA HIS A 268 -13.96 -8.43 21.44
C HIS A 268 -14.37 -6.98 21.22
N LEU A 269 -15.71 -6.66 21.27
CA LEU A 269 -16.24 -5.32 21.01
C LEU A 269 -16.00 -4.31 22.14
N LYS A 270 -15.35 -4.72 23.22
CA LYS A 270 -14.97 -3.81 24.30
C LYS A 270 -13.85 -2.89 23.85
N LEU A 271 -14.00 -1.59 24.12
CA LEU A 271 -12.95 -0.62 23.89
C LEU A 271 -11.86 -0.78 24.95
N GLU A 272 -10.62 -0.96 24.51
CA GLU A 272 -9.45 -1.13 25.37
C GLU A 272 -8.48 0.05 25.16
N PRO A 273 -8.51 1.08 26.05
CA PRO A 273 -7.71 2.30 25.88
C PRO A 273 -6.21 2.04 25.73
N ALA A 274 -5.69 1.01 26.39
CA ALA A 274 -4.29 0.63 26.29
C ALA A 274 -3.88 0.15 24.89
N ILE A 275 -4.75 -0.62 24.22
CA ILE A 275 -4.52 -1.07 22.83
C ILE A 275 -4.71 0.10 21.86
N MET A 276 -5.77 0.91 22.08
CA MET A 276 -6.02 2.12 21.26
C MET A 276 -4.86 3.11 21.35
N GLY A 277 -4.31 3.33 22.54
CA GLY A 277 -3.16 4.22 22.75
C GLY A 277 -1.91 3.76 22.02
N ARG A 278 -1.62 2.45 22.04
CA ARG A 278 -0.50 1.87 21.27
C ARG A 278 -0.73 2.00 19.77
N LEU A 279 -1.92 1.66 19.30
CA LEU A 279 -2.29 1.80 17.91
C LEU A 279 -2.18 3.26 17.45
N LEU A 280 -2.69 4.21 18.24
CA LEU A 280 -2.62 5.64 17.93
C LEU A 280 -1.16 6.12 17.83
N ARG A 281 -0.29 5.67 18.73
CA ARG A 281 1.15 6.00 18.69
C ARG A 281 1.81 5.49 17.41
N LEU A 282 1.60 4.23 17.04
CA LEU A 282 2.13 3.65 15.81
C LEU A 282 1.59 4.36 14.58
N SER A 283 0.28 4.57 14.55
CA SER A 283 -0.42 5.16 13.41
C SER A 283 -0.08 6.63 13.21
N SER A 284 0.06 7.42 14.28
CA SER A 284 0.42 8.84 14.15
C SER A 284 1.82 9.02 13.57
N THR A 285 2.78 8.21 14.01
CA THR A 285 4.14 8.23 13.45
C THR A 285 4.14 7.79 11.99
N ALA A 286 3.40 6.72 11.65
CA ALA A 286 3.26 6.25 10.28
C ALA A 286 2.52 7.27 9.39
N THR A 287 1.49 7.96 9.90
CA THR A 287 0.81 9.06 9.20
C THR A 287 1.79 10.19 8.88
N PHE A 288 2.62 10.57 9.86
CA PHE A 288 3.64 11.59 9.66
C PHE A 288 4.69 11.15 8.62
N GLN A 289 5.10 9.89 8.63
CA GLN A 289 5.97 9.30 7.60
C GLN A 289 5.40 9.46 6.19
N VAL A 290 4.11 9.12 6.01
CA VAL A 290 3.42 9.26 4.71
C VAL A 290 3.32 10.73 4.30
N PHE A 291 2.98 11.60 5.25
CA PHE A 291 2.89 13.04 5.02
C PHE A 291 4.22 13.66 4.59
N ILE A 292 5.33 13.26 5.21
CA ILE A 292 6.69 13.69 4.79
C ILE A 292 6.92 13.35 3.32
N GLY A 293 6.63 12.13 2.89
CA GLY A 293 6.77 11.70 1.51
C GLY A 293 5.91 12.53 0.55
N MET A 294 4.62 12.72 0.87
CA MET A 294 3.70 13.48 0.02
C MET A 294 4.08 14.97 -0.08
N ALA A 295 4.49 15.58 1.04
CA ALA A 295 4.83 17.00 1.07
C ALA A 295 6.15 17.31 0.35
N SER A 296 7.09 16.37 0.24
CA SER A 296 8.33 16.57 -0.53
C SER A 296 8.06 16.83 -2.02
N TRP A 297 7.03 16.20 -2.57
CA TRP A 297 6.62 16.41 -3.97
C TRP A 297 6.23 17.86 -4.28
N ILE A 298 5.64 18.57 -3.29
CA ILE A 298 5.29 20.00 -3.44
C ILE A 298 6.57 20.83 -3.57
N GLY A 299 7.61 20.48 -2.81
CA GLY A 299 8.92 21.15 -2.89
C GLY A 299 9.59 20.95 -4.27
N LEU A 300 9.50 19.73 -4.81
CA LEU A 300 10.02 19.43 -6.14
C LEU A 300 9.27 20.18 -7.25
N ILE A 301 7.92 20.21 -7.19
CA ILE A 301 7.10 20.98 -8.14
C ILE A 301 7.48 22.45 -8.12
N ARG A 302 7.70 23.03 -6.92
CA ARG A 302 8.12 24.43 -6.80
C ARG A 302 9.47 24.70 -7.48
N THR A 303 10.43 23.78 -7.34
CA THR A 303 11.72 23.89 -8.02
C THR A 303 11.57 23.79 -9.54
N ILE A 304 10.75 22.86 -10.04
CA ILE A 304 10.52 22.69 -11.49
C ILE A 304 9.75 23.88 -12.08
N SER A 305 8.84 24.50 -11.33
CA SER A 305 8.04 25.62 -11.81
C SER A 305 8.88 26.85 -12.22
N SER A 306 10.10 26.97 -11.70
CA SER A 306 11.04 28.02 -12.13
C SER A 306 11.56 27.86 -13.57
N PHE A 307 11.36 26.68 -14.18
CA PHE A 307 11.80 26.38 -15.55
C PHE A 307 10.67 26.46 -16.59
N GLY A 308 9.48 26.92 -16.18
CA GLY A 308 8.35 27.17 -17.06
C GLY A 308 7.30 26.06 -17.08
N SER A 309 6.15 26.35 -17.71
CA SER A 309 4.97 25.50 -17.71
C SER A 309 5.18 24.16 -18.41
N ASN A 310 5.96 24.13 -19.49
CA ASN A 310 6.26 22.89 -20.23
C ASN A 310 7.06 21.90 -19.39
N ALA A 311 8.00 22.38 -18.56
CA ALA A 311 8.76 21.54 -17.65
C ALA A 311 7.86 20.96 -16.53
N VAL A 312 6.95 21.78 -15.99
CA VAL A 312 5.96 21.33 -14.98
C VAL A 312 5.01 20.28 -15.59
N ALA A 313 4.51 20.52 -16.79
CA ALA A 313 3.61 19.58 -17.47
C ALA A 313 4.30 18.25 -17.74
N GLY A 314 5.52 18.26 -18.30
CA GLY A 314 6.29 17.05 -18.56
C GLY A 314 6.63 16.26 -17.29
N TYR A 315 7.03 16.97 -16.22
CA TYR A 315 7.24 16.37 -14.91
C TYR A 315 5.97 15.73 -14.36
N THR A 316 4.84 16.44 -14.40
CA THR A 316 3.56 15.96 -13.86
C THR A 316 3.11 14.69 -14.55
N ILE A 317 3.23 14.62 -15.88
CA ILE A 317 2.91 13.40 -16.66
C ILE A 317 3.88 12.27 -16.28
N GLY A 318 5.19 12.53 -16.31
CA GLY A 318 6.21 11.55 -16.01
C GLY A 318 6.05 10.94 -14.62
N ILE A 319 5.84 11.77 -13.60
CA ILE A 319 5.64 11.31 -12.21
C ILE A 319 4.34 10.53 -12.04
N ARG A 320 3.26 10.93 -12.71
CA ARG A 320 1.99 10.19 -12.65
C ARG A 320 2.16 8.77 -13.19
N VAL A 321 2.86 8.61 -14.30
CA VAL A 321 3.22 7.29 -14.87
C VAL A 321 4.08 6.49 -13.88
N ILE A 322 5.07 7.13 -13.27
CA ILE A 322 5.94 6.51 -12.26
C ILE A 322 5.14 6.01 -11.06
N ILE A 323 4.24 6.83 -10.51
CA ILE A 323 3.42 6.44 -9.34
C ILE A 323 2.58 5.19 -9.65
N PHE A 324 1.94 5.13 -10.83
CA PHE A 324 1.17 3.95 -11.22
C PHE A 324 2.03 2.68 -11.28
N ALA A 325 3.27 2.80 -11.73
CA ALA A 325 4.20 1.67 -11.77
C ALA A 325 4.73 1.28 -10.38
N LEU A 326 4.76 2.20 -9.43
CA LEU A 326 5.21 1.93 -8.06
C LEU A 326 4.12 1.25 -7.20
N LEU A 327 2.84 1.39 -7.53
CA LEU A 327 1.75 0.78 -6.76
C LEU A 327 1.88 -0.74 -6.60
N PRO A 328 2.13 -1.53 -7.66
CA PRO A 328 2.38 -2.97 -7.53
C PRO A 328 3.58 -3.30 -6.62
N SER A 329 4.65 -2.49 -6.71
CA SER A 329 5.84 -2.61 -5.85
C SER A 329 5.50 -2.39 -4.37
N TRP A 330 4.54 -1.51 -4.08
CA TRP A 330 4.00 -1.34 -2.71
C TRP A 330 3.29 -2.60 -2.20
N GLY A 331 2.60 -3.32 -3.08
CA GLY A 331 2.00 -4.61 -2.74
C GLY A 331 3.05 -5.61 -2.23
N MET A 332 4.19 -5.72 -2.92
CA MET A 332 5.32 -6.56 -2.50
C MET A 332 5.91 -6.09 -1.14
N ALA A 333 6.05 -4.78 -0.96
CA ALA A 333 6.57 -4.23 0.29
C ALA A 333 5.63 -4.49 1.48
N ASN A 334 4.31 -4.43 1.28
CA ASN A 334 3.32 -4.80 2.29
C ASN A 334 3.36 -6.29 2.65
N ALA A 335 3.62 -7.17 1.67
CA ALA A 335 3.82 -8.60 1.93
C ALA A 335 5.04 -8.84 2.83
N ALA A 336 6.14 -8.14 2.59
CA ALA A 336 7.32 -8.20 3.46
C ALA A 336 7.01 -7.72 4.88
N ALA A 337 6.27 -6.61 5.04
CA ALA A 337 5.86 -6.10 6.35
C ALA A 337 5.03 -7.13 7.14
N THR A 338 4.08 -7.78 6.48
CA THR A 338 3.27 -8.85 7.09
C THR A 338 4.14 -10.02 7.55
N MET A 339 5.05 -10.48 6.69
CA MET A 339 5.97 -11.57 7.04
C MET A 339 6.87 -11.22 8.22
N VAL A 340 7.38 -9.99 8.28
CA VAL A 340 8.19 -9.50 9.40
C VAL A 340 7.38 -9.51 10.69
N GLY A 341 6.17 -8.93 10.69
CA GLY A 341 5.30 -8.91 11.86
C GLY A 341 5.00 -10.31 12.40
N GLN A 342 4.62 -11.24 11.52
CA GLN A 342 4.31 -12.62 11.91
C GLN A 342 5.57 -13.39 12.35
N ALA A 343 6.70 -13.26 11.66
CA ALA A 343 7.93 -13.94 12.05
C ALA A 343 8.46 -13.45 13.39
N LEU A 344 8.39 -12.15 13.68
CA LEU A 344 8.74 -11.59 14.98
C LEU A 344 7.78 -12.04 16.10
N GLY A 345 6.47 -12.13 15.80
CA GLY A 345 5.50 -12.71 16.73
C GLY A 345 5.83 -14.16 17.07
N ALA A 346 6.26 -14.94 16.09
CA ALA A 346 6.70 -16.33 16.27
C ALA A 346 8.13 -16.49 16.85
N GLN A 347 8.75 -15.40 17.30
CA GLN A 347 10.13 -15.40 17.85
C GLN A 347 11.20 -15.88 16.84
N LYS A 348 11.01 -15.59 15.53
CA LYS A 348 11.90 -16.00 14.44
C LYS A 348 12.50 -14.80 13.69
N PRO A 349 13.32 -13.96 14.36
CA PRO A 349 13.85 -12.73 13.75
C PRO A 349 14.75 -12.98 12.54
N GLU A 350 15.47 -14.11 12.50
CA GLU A 350 16.31 -14.47 11.35
C GLU A 350 15.48 -14.80 10.11
N ARG A 351 14.32 -15.44 10.29
CA ARG A 351 13.38 -15.68 9.21
C ARG A 351 12.83 -14.37 8.66
N ALA A 352 12.49 -13.42 9.55
CA ALA A 352 12.05 -12.09 9.16
C ALA A 352 13.11 -11.40 8.29
N GLU A 353 14.37 -11.40 8.72
CA GLU A 353 15.47 -10.79 7.97
C GLU A 353 15.67 -11.41 6.58
N LYS A 354 15.72 -12.76 6.51
CA LYS A 354 15.84 -13.48 5.23
C LYS A 354 14.66 -13.19 4.30
N ALA A 355 13.44 -13.06 4.85
CA ALA A 355 12.25 -12.74 4.07
C ALA A 355 12.33 -11.34 3.45
N VAL A 356 12.82 -10.34 4.20
CA VAL A 356 12.98 -8.97 3.72
C VAL A 356 13.98 -8.88 2.55
N TRP A 357 15.16 -9.48 2.70
CA TRP A 357 16.16 -9.48 1.62
C TRP A 357 15.65 -10.20 0.37
N LYS A 358 14.95 -11.32 0.53
CA LYS A 358 14.39 -12.06 -0.60
C LYS A 358 13.22 -11.33 -1.26
N ALA A 359 12.33 -10.71 -0.49
CA ALA A 359 11.25 -9.88 -1.02
C ALA A 359 11.81 -8.64 -1.74
N GLY A 360 12.85 -8.01 -1.19
CA GLY A 360 13.56 -6.91 -1.83
C GLY A 360 14.15 -7.31 -3.18
N PHE A 361 14.75 -8.49 -3.27
CA PHE A 361 15.28 -9.02 -4.53
C PHE A 361 14.18 -9.27 -5.57
N TYR A 362 13.05 -9.87 -5.18
CA TYR A 362 11.91 -10.06 -6.10
C TYR A 362 11.33 -8.73 -6.56
N ASN A 363 11.20 -7.77 -5.64
CA ASN A 363 10.72 -6.43 -5.97
C ASN A 363 11.68 -5.70 -6.92
N MET A 364 12.99 -5.85 -6.72
CA MET A 364 14.02 -5.30 -7.61
C MET A 364 13.91 -5.86 -9.04
N ILE A 365 13.66 -7.15 -9.19
CA ILE A 365 13.45 -7.75 -10.51
C ILE A 365 12.19 -7.16 -11.16
N CYS A 366 11.06 -7.14 -10.45
CA CYS A 366 9.80 -6.62 -10.97
C CYS A 366 9.91 -5.15 -11.37
N LEU A 367 10.41 -4.31 -10.48
CA LEU A 367 10.53 -2.87 -10.72
C LEU A 367 11.65 -2.56 -11.72
N GLY A 368 12.70 -3.40 -11.78
CA GLY A 368 13.75 -3.33 -12.79
C GLY A 368 13.25 -3.58 -14.20
N ILE A 369 12.36 -4.57 -14.40
CA ILE A 369 11.71 -4.83 -15.68
C ILE A 369 10.85 -3.63 -16.09
N VAL A 370 10.05 -3.08 -15.17
CA VAL A 370 9.25 -1.89 -15.43
C VAL A 370 10.14 -0.68 -15.76
N GLY A 371 11.23 -0.49 -15.04
CA GLY A 371 12.22 0.55 -15.31
C GLY A 371 12.85 0.41 -16.69
N LEU A 372 13.20 -0.81 -17.10
CA LEU A 372 13.71 -1.08 -18.45
C LEU A 372 12.69 -0.73 -19.53
N ILE A 373 11.41 -1.10 -19.33
CA ILE A 373 10.32 -0.73 -20.25
C ILE A 373 10.21 0.79 -20.34
N PHE A 374 10.28 1.50 -19.22
CA PHE A 374 10.18 2.95 -19.19
C PHE A 374 11.37 3.62 -19.88
N VAL A 375 12.59 3.11 -19.72
CA VAL A 375 13.77 3.66 -20.41
C VAL A 375 13.66 3.45 -21.93
N LEU A 376 13.24 2.27 -22.39
CA LEU A 376 13.15 1.93 -23.81
C LEU A 376 11.97 2.63 -24.50
N PHE A 377 10.81 2.66 -23.86
CA PHE A 377 9.56 3.12 -24.44
C PHE A 377 9.08 4.47 -23.89
N ALA A 378 9.94 5.24 -23.20
CA ALA A 378 9.58 6.52 -22.59
C ALA A 378 8.83 7.46 -23.53
N ARG A 379 9.31 7.59 -24.77
CA ARG A 379 8.73 8.49 -25.78
C ARG A 379 7.31 8.06 -26.15
N GLN A 380 7.11 6.77 -26.42
CA GLN A 380 5.81 6.21 -26.77
C GLN A 380 4.81 6.36 -25.62
N ILE A 381 5.27 6.13 -24.38
CA ILE A 381 4.43 6.26 -23.18
C ILE A 381 3.99 7.71 -22.99
N ILE A 382 4.90 8.67 -23.12
CA ILE A 382 4.56 10.08 -22.92
C ILE A 382 3.65 10.59 -24.05
N HIS A 383 3.84 10.14 -25.28
CA HIS A 383 2.97 10.49 -26.42
C HIS A 383 1.50 10.04 -26.25
N ILE A 384 1.20 9.06 -25.36
CA ILE A 384 -0.18 8.72 -25.02
C ILE A 384 -0.92 9.91 -24.38
N PHE A 385 -0.17 10.81 -23.71
CA PHE A 385 -0.74 11.89 -22.93
C PHE A 385 -0.65 13.27 -23.62
N THR A 386 0.33 13.48 -24.49
CA THR A 386 0.55 14.76 -25.14
C THR A 386 1.39 14.64 -26.40
N ASP A 387 1.08 15.47 -27.39
CA ASP A 387 1.85 15.62 -28.64
C ASP A 387 2.73 16.89 -28.65
N ASP A 388 2.67 17.73 -27.60
CA ASP A 388 3.52 18.92 -27.50
C ASP A 388 5.00 18.50 -27.38
N PRO A 389 5.86 18.84 -28.35
CA PRO A 389 7.26 18.41 -28.37
C PRO A 389 8.05 18.84 -27.14
N ASN A 390 7.74 20.01 -26.56
CA ASN A 390 8.43 20.53 -25.39
C ASN A 390 8.05 19.76 -24.13
N VAL A 391 6.76 19.46 -23.97
CA VAL A 391 6.26 18.67 -22.83
C VAL A 391 6.78 17.23 -22.94
N VAL A 392 6.74 16.63 -24.14
CA VAL A 392 7.29 15.29 -24.41
C VAL A 392 8.77 15.23 -24.04
N TYR A 393 9.57 16.23 -24.41
CA TYR A 393 10.99 16.26 -24.08
C TYR A 393 11.25 16.13 -22.58
N TYR A 394 10.59 16.95 -21.74
CA TYR A 394 10.75 16.90 -20.29
C TYR A 394 10.14 15.64 -19.67
N GLY A 395 9.00 15.17 -20.17
CA GLY A 395 8.36 13.94 -19.71
C GLY A 395 9.21 12.70 -19.96
N VAL A 396 9.83 12.59 -21.13
CA VAL A 396 10.74 11.49 -21.49
C VAL A 396 11.99 11.51 -20.60
N ASP A 397 12.59 12.68 -20.40
CA ASP A 397 13.75 12.83 -19.52
C ASP A 397 13.40 12.43 -18.08
N CYS A 398 12.27 12.90 -17.56
CA CYS A 398 11.78 12.55 -16.23
C CYS A 398 11.63 11.03 -16.09
N LEU A 399 10.89 10.40 -17.04
CA LEU A 399 10.59 8.97 -16.98
C LEU A 399 11.87 8.13 -17.04
N ARG A 400 12.81 8.47 -17.94
CA ARG A 400 14.08 7.74 -18.07
C ARG A 400 14.99 7.89 -16.86
N ILE A 401 15.25 9.14 -16.45
CA ILE A 401 16.21 9.41 -15.38
C ILE A 401 15.75 8.81 -14.07
N VAL A 402 14.48 8.99 -13.69
CA VAL A 402 13.95 8.46 -12.44
C VAL A 402 13.92 6.94 -12.45
N SER A 403 13.63 6.32 -13.61
CA SER A 403 13.59 4.86 -13.74
C SER A 403 14.93 4.17 -13.50
N TYR A 404 16.06 4.83 -13.70
CA TYR A 404 17.36 4.29 -13.33
C TYR A 404 17.49 4.05 -11.80
N GLY A 405 16.75 4.81 -10.99
CA GLY A 405 16.67 4.61 -9.54
C GLY A 405 15.78 3.44 -9.08
N PHE A 406 14.98 2.85 -9.96
CA PHE A 406 13.99 1.83 -9.58
C PHE A 406 14.58 0.58 -8.94
N LEU A 407 15.75 0.13 -9.39
CA LEU A 407 16.44 -1.03 -8.82
C LEU A 407 16.72 -0.83 -7.33
N PHE A 408 17.20 0.36 -6.97
CA PHE A 408 17.48 0.71 -5.59
C PHE A 408 16.19 0.98 -4.81
N TYR A 409 15.27 1.75 -5.40
CA TYR A 409 14.02 2.11 -4.74
C TYR A 409 13.17 0.90 -4.36
N ALA A 410 13.20 -0.16 -5.16
CA ALA A 410 12.54 -1.42 -4.86
C ALA A 410 12.97 -2.01 -3.51
N TYR A 411 14.27 -2.01 -3.22
CA TYR A 411 14.79 -2.39 -1.91
C TYR A 411 14.42 -1.38 -0.82
N GLY A 412 14.54 -0.10 -1.11
CA GLY A 412 14.19 0.98 -0.18
C GLY A 412 12.75 0.85 0.32
N MET A 413 11.79 0.60 -0.58
CA MET A 413 10.38 0.40 -0.24
C MET A 413 10.17 -0.83 0.67
N VAL A 414 10.76 -1.97 0.32
CA VAL A 414 10.63 -3.20 1.11
C VAL A 414 11.24 -3.03 2.50
N LEU A 415 12.42 -2.44 2.60
CA LEU A 415 13.10 -2.19 3.88
C LEU A 415 12.30 -1.23 4.77
N THR A 416 11.82 -0.12 4.20
CA THR A 416 11.01 0.87 4.91
C THR A 416 9.74 0.24 5.48
N GLN A 417 9.01 -0.54 4.66
CA GLN A 417 7.80 -1.22 5.11
C GLN A 417 8.09 -2.36 6.09
N SER A 418 9.27 -2.96 6.03
CA SER A 418 9.68 -3.98 7.00
C SER A 418 9.88 -3.43 8.40
N PHE A 419 10.40 -2.20 8.56
CA PHE A 419 10.41 -1.51 9.84
C PHE A 419 8.99 -1.30 10.36
N ASN A 420 8.08 -0.82 9.50
CA ASN A 420 6.66 -0.66 9.85
C ASN A 420 6.03 -1.98 10.30
N GLY A 421 6.30 -3.08 9.59
CA GLY A 421 5.84 -4.42 9.95
C GLY A 421 6.40 -4.94 11.28
N ALA A 422 7.61 -4.51 11.67
CA ALA A 422 8.19 -4.79 12.97
C ALA A 422 7.57 -3.96 14.12
N GLY A 423 6.76 -2.93 13.79
CA GLY A 423 6.23 -1.97 14.75
C GLY A 423 7.16 -0.78 15.03
N ASP A 424 8.27 -0.69 14.32
CA ASP A 424 9.20 0.44 14.38
C ASP A 424 8.84 1.48 13.31
N THR A 425 7.80 2.24 13.54
CA THR A 425 7.36 3.30 12.61
C THR A 425 8.20 4.57 12.71
N TRP A 426 8.99 4.72 13.77
CA TRP A 426 9.83 5.91 13.99
C TRP A 426 11.09 5.90 13.11
N THR A 427 11.77 4.77 13.01
CA THR A 427 12.98 4.63 12.18
C THR A 427 12.74 5.01 10.71
N PRO A 428 11.72 4.46 10.01
CA PRO A 428 11.48 4.87 8.63
C PRO A 428 10.98 6.32 8.50
N THR A 429 10.32 6.88 9.52
CA THR A 429 9.94 8.29 9.53
C THR A 429 11.17 9.20 9.52
N ILE A 430 12.17 8.92 10.36
CA ILE A 430 13.44 9.68 10.37
C ILE A 430 14.19 9.52 9.05
N ILE A 431 14.25 8.29 8.51
CA ILE A 431 14.90 8.04 7.22
C ILE A 431 14.22 8.85 6.12
N ASN A 432 12.88 8.86 6.06
CA ASN A 432 12.13 9.62 5.06
C ASN A 432 12.35 11.13 5.22
N LEU A 433 12.37 11.64 6.46
CA LEU A 433 12.64 13.05 6.72
C LEU A 433 14.03 13.45 6.22
N PHE A 434 15.04 12.63 6.53
CA PHE A 434 16.41 12.87 6.06
C PHE A 434 16.48 12.79 4.54
N VAL A 435 16.00 11.71 3.92
CA VAL A 435 16.17 11.45 2.48
C VAL A 435 15.36 12.43 1.63
N PHE A 436 14.08 12.65 1.96
CA PHE A 436 13.20 13.45 1.09
C PHE A 436 13.27 14.96 1.38
N TRP A 437 13.53 15.38 2.62
CA TRP A 437 13.54 16.80 2.96
C TRP A 437 14.94 17.38 3.08
N LEU A 438 15.82 16.71 3.82
CA LEU A 438 17.16 17.24 4.08
C LEU A 438 18.17 16.92 2.98
N TRP A 439 17.89 15.92 2.17
CA TRP A 439 18.79 15.49 1.08
C TRP A 439 18.21 15.80 -0.29
N GLU A 440 17.02 15.30 -0.65
CA GLU A 440 16.44 15.41 -1.99
C GLU A 440 16.13 16.85 -2.38
N LEU A 441 15.45 17.64 -1.52
CA LEU A 441 15.04 19.01 -1.86
C LEU A 441 16.24 19.96 -2.02
N PRO A 442 17.24 20.00 -1.11
CA PRO A 442 18.44 20.80 -1.32
C PRO A 442 19.24 20.31 -2.54
N LEU A 443 19.33 19.00 -2.77
CA LEU A 443 20.02 18.43 -3.91
C LEU A 443 19.33 18.81 -5.23
N ALA A 444 17.98 18.77 -5.27
CA ALA A 444 17.21 19.19 -6.42
C ALA A 444 17.49 20.65 -6.78
N TYR A 445 17.48 21.53 -5.79
CA TYR A 445 17.81 22.95 -6.00
C TYR A 445 19.26 23.13 -6.45
N ALA A 446 20.21 22.46 -5.81
CA ALA A 446 21.62 22.54 -6.17
C ALA A 446 21.88 22.07 -7.60
N LEU A 447 21.40 20.89 -7.98
CA LEU A 447 21.61 20.35 -9.32
C LEU A 447 20.86 21.15 -10.38
N ALA A 448 19.64 21.55 -10.12
CA ALA A 448 18.83 22.26 -11.13
C ALA A 448 19.24 23.72 -11.32
N VAL A 449 19.50 24.46 -10.23
CA VAL A 449 19.73 25.90 -10.25
C VAL A 449 21.20 26.24 -10.15
N ILE A 450 21.94 25.74 -9.15
CA ILE A 450 23.33 26.11 -8.89
C ILE A 450 24.24 25.52 -9.97
N PHE A 451 24.11 24.23 -10.25
CA PHE A 451 24.92 23.56 -11.28
C PHE A 451 24.36 23.71 -12.69
N GLY A 452 23.16 24.30 -12.86
CA GLY A 452 22.60 24.64 -14.16
C GLY A 452 22.07 23.46 -14.99
N PHE A 453 21.82 22.30 -14.38
CA PHE A 453 21.24 21.15 -15.11
C PHE A 453 19.75 21.34 -15.46
N GLY A 454 19.11 22.41 -14.98
CA GLY A 454 17.69 22.67 -15.21
C GLY A 454 16.79 21.56 -14.66
N PRO A 455 15.63 21.28 -15.31
CA PRO A 455 14.71 20.23 -14.86
C PRO A 455 15.34 18.85 -14.69
N ARG A 456 16.35 18.51 -15.50
CA ARG A 456 17.11 17.26 -15.36
C ARG A 456 17.77 17.13 -13.98
N GLY A 457 18.21 18.25 -13.40
CA GLY A 457 18.78 18.26 -12.04
C GLY A 457 17.78 17.77 -11.00
N VAL A 458 16.50 18.13 -11.12
CA VAL A 458 15.44 17.63 -10.24
C VAL A 458 15.20 16.13 -10.46
N PHE A 459 15.17 15.65 -11.70
CA PHE A 459 14.99 14.23 -11.99
C PHE A 459 16.15 13.39 -11.45
N LEU A 460 17.38 13.89 -11.56
CA LEU A 460 18.57 13.28 -10.97
C LEU A 460 18.50 13.23 -9.44
N SER A 461 17.99 14.30 -8.80
CA SER A 461 17.85 14.29 -7.34
C SER A 461 16.87 13.22 -6.86
N ILE A 462 15.76 12.99 -7.56
CA ILE A 462 14.82 11.88 -7.26
C ILE A 462 15.52 10.52 -7.38
N MET A 463 16.22 10.27 -8.46
CA MET A 463 16.98 9.03 -8.67
C MET A 463 18.01 8.80 -7.56
N ILE A 464 18.76 9.85 -7.19
CA ILE A 464 19.76 9.78 -6.11
C ILE A 464 19.09 9.56 -4.76
N ALA A 465 17.96 10.25 -4.48
CA ALA A 465 17.20 10.08 -3.26
C ALA A 465 16.67 8.63 -3.11
N PHE A 466 16.14 8.05 -4.18
CA PHE A 466 15.71 6.64 -4.19
C PHE A 466 16.85 5.68 -3.87
N SER A 467 18.03 5.95 -4.44
CA SER A 467 19.25 5.16 -4.15
C SER A 467 19.71 5.36 -2.71
N THR A 468 19.69 6.58 -2.22
CA THR A 468 20.05 6.92 -0.84
C THR A 468 19.11 6.26 0.16
N LEU A 469 17.78 6.26 -0.13
CA LEU A 469 16.78 5.59 0.70
C LEU A 469 17.12 4.11 0.87
N ALA A 470 17.46 3.42 -0.21
CA ALA A 470 17.82 2.00 -0.18
C ALA A 470 19.09 1.76 0.67
N VAL A 471 20.14 2.55 0.43
CA VAL A 471 21.42 2.40 1.15
C VAL A 471 21.25 2.68 2.64
N VAL A 472 20.63 3.81 3.00
CA VAL A 472 20.45 4.20 4.41
C VAL A 472 19.55 3.18 5.11
N SER A 473 18.43 2.78 4.48
CA SER A 473 17.53 1.78 5.05
C SER A 473 18.23 0.43 5.23
N ALA A 474 19.07 -0.01 4.29
CA ALA A 474 19.83 -1.25 4.39
C ALA A 474 20.85 -1.21 5.52
N LEU A 475 21.60 -0.10 5.67
CA LEU A 475 22.59 0.08 6.74
C LEU A 475 21.91 0.07 8.12
N VAL A 476 20.78 0.77 8.26
CA VAL A 476 20.02 0.80 9.51
C VAL A 476 19.38 -0.56 9.80
N PHE A 477 18.84 -1.24 8.78
CA PHE A 477 18.22 -2.55 8.90
C PHE A 477 19.21 -3.62 9.39
N ARG A 478 20.43 -3.62 8.87
CA ARG A 478 21.51 -4.53 9.29
C ARG A 478 21.91 -4.38 10.76
N ARG A 479 21.69 -3.20 11.38
CA ARG A 479 21.94 -3.00 12.83
C ARG A 479 21.04 -3.85 13.72
N GLY A 480 19.94 -4.39 13.20
CA GLY A 480 19.08 -5.36 13.87
C GLY A 480 18.25 -4.83 15.04
N LYS A 481 18.20 -3.52 15.29
CA LYS A 481 17.44 -2.93 16.41
C LYS A 481 15.94 -3.21 16.30
N TRP A 482 15.42 -3.22 15.08
CA TRP A 482 14.01 -3.52 14.77
C TRP A 482 13.55 -4.91 15.25
N LYS A 483 14.48 -5.87 15.40
CA LYS A 483 14.18 -7.24 15.87
C LYS A 483 13.69 -7.26 17.32
N LYS A 484 14.01 -6.24 18.11
CA LYS A 484 13.68 -6.12 19.54
C LYS A 484 12.43 -5.27 19.83
N HIS A 485 11.82 -4.70 18.79
CA HIS A 485 10.61 -3.90 18.98
C HIS A 485 9.44 -4.74 19.47
N VAL A 486 8.72 -4.23 20.49
CA VAL A 486 7.50 -4.82 21.07
C VAL A 486 6.30 -3.95 20.64
N VAL A 487 5.24 -4.58 20.16
CA VAL A 487 4.00 -3.95 19.65
C VAL A 487 2.83 -4.21 20.60
#